data_3d9018039c90d98ed1278507b692253e
#
_entry.id   3d9018039c90d98ed1278507b692253e
#
_cell.length_a   1.000
_cell.length_b   1.000
_cell.length_c   1.000
_cell.angle_alpha   90.00
_cell.angle_beta   90.00
_cell.angle_gamma   90.00
#
_symmetry.space_group_name_H-M   'P 1'
#
loop_
_entity.id
_entity.type
_entity.pdbx_description
1 polymer ?
#
loop_
_entity_poly.entity_id
_entity_poly.type
_entity_poly.pdbx_seq_one_letter_code
_entity_poly.pdbx_strand_id
1 'polypeptide(L)'
;MYHSVNVQVKQGTALFQWCDYNAHCANNLYNAALFRERQMMTSSKKTIHELTDNELEVMSEVENAKQWMTRPREVPPSGVMSYTFLNDVMRFNCNPDYYAEGFPIHCAQNILKQVTQDLNSFFKAVKKWNVAPWEFNGKPKLPEYKHKQGTTTFVSSNQECRIHQTKRGNYYCSLPKTKEIVHLGKSVPGKLIEVHISPMHGIYQISCVFDDEVETVQPSKKHERMVGVDPGVNTLLAVVNNCGMPNLLFNGRPLKSINQLYNKQIANIVSENT
;
A
#
# COMPACT_ATOMS: atom_id res chain seq x y z
N MET A 1 -7.30 20.08 0.97
CA MET A 1 -7.98 18.81 1.34
C MET A 1 -7.69 17.77 0.27
N TYR A 2 -7.55 16.47 0.63
CA TYR A 2 -7.29 15.45 -0.39
C TYR A 2 -8.59 14.84 -0.90
N HIS A 3 -8.68 14.70 -2.23
CA HIS A 3 -9.77 14.06 -2.94
C HIS A 3 -9.23 12.97 -3.86
N SER A 4 -10.01 11.93 -4.14
CA SER A 4 -9.63 10.90 -5.09
C SER A 4 -10.67 10.74 -6.19
N VAL A 5 -10.18 10.58 -7.42
CA VAL A 5 -10.98 10.15 -8.56
C VAL A 5 -10.60 8.70 -8.88
N ASN A 6 -11.58 7.81 -8.79
CA ASN A 6 -11.37 6.39 -8.93
C ASN A 6 -11.88 5.90 -10.30
N VAL A 7 -11.05 5.14 -11.00
CA VAL A 7 -11.36 4.55 -12.30
C VAL A 7 -11.12 3.04 -12.23
N GLN A 8 -12.09 2.25 -12.64
CA GLN A 8 -11.97 0.79 -12.74
C GLN A 8 -11.46 0.38 -14.11
N VAL A 9 -10.46 -0.49 -14.12
CA VAL A 9 -9.86 -1.05 -15.33
C VAL A 9 -10.21 -2.52 -15.42
N LYS A 10 -10.99 -2.88 -16.44
CA LYS A 10 -11.47 -4.26 -16.67
C LYS A 10 -10.45 -5.06 -17.48
N GLN A 11 -10.50 -6.38 -17.32
CA GLN A 11 -9.73 -7.32 -18.14
C GLN A 11 -9.94 -7.10 -19.64
N GLY A 12 -8.96 -7.51 -20.44
CA GLY A 12 -9.01 -7.42 -21.89
C GLY A 12 -8.58 -6.09 -22.50
N THR A 13 -8.17 -5.10 -21.67
CA THR A 13 -7.64 -3.82 -22.15
C THR A 13 -6.12 -3.77 -22.01
N ALA A 14 -5.44 -2.99 -22.89
CA ALA A 14 -3.99 -2.76 -22.78
C ALA A 14 -3.62 -2.09 -21.44
N LEU A 15 -4.49 -1.20 -20.95
CA LEU A 15 -4.31 -0.60 -19.63
C LEU A 15 -4.35 -1.64 -18.51
N PHE A 16 -5.22 -2.64 -18.59
CA PHE A 16 -5.25 -3.76 -17.63
C PHE A 16 -3.92 -4.54 -17.66
N GLN A 17 -3.42 -4.87 -18.86
CA GLN A 17 -2.15 -5.58 -18.99
C GLN A 17 -0.97 -4.79 -18.40
N TRP A 18 -0.96 -3.48 -18.60
CA TRP A 18 0.03 -2.61 -17.98
C TRP A 18 -0.08 -2.61 -16.44
N CYS A 19 -1.29 -2.50 -15.89
CA CYS A 19 -1.52 -2.57 -14.46
C CYS A 19 -1.05 -3.91 -13.87
N ASP A 20 -1.43 -5.01 -14.52
CA ASP A 20 -1.13 -6.37 -14.08
C ASP A 20 0.37 -6.65 -14.07
N TYR A 21 1.04 -6.33 -15.16
CA TYR A 21 2.48 -6.47 -15.27
C TYR A 21 3.22 -5.69 -14.16
N ASN A 22 2.88 -4.40 -13.97
CA ASN A 22 3.54 -3.56 -12.98
C ASN A 22 3.19 -3.98 -11.53
N ALA A 23 2.00 -4.51 -11.29
CA ALA A 23 1.61 -5.04 -9.99
C ALA A 23 2.38 -6.31 -9.61
N HIS A 24 2.73 -7.16 -10.61
CA HIS A 24 3.64 -8.30 -10.43
C HIS A 24 5.08 -7.83 -10.17
N CYS A 25 5.61 -6.88 -10.94
CA CYS A 25 6.92 -6.28 -10.70
C CYS A 25 7.03 -5.69 -9.29
N ALA A 26 6.01 -4.95 -8.86
CA ALA A 26 5.93 -4.39 -7.51
C ALA A 26 5.94 -5.47 -6.42
N ASN A 27 5.23 -6.57 -6.64
CA ASN A 27 5.20 -7.71 -5.73
C ASN A 27 6.58 -8.39 -5.59
N ASN A 28 7.25 -8.63 -6.71
CA ASN A 28 8.59 -9.23 -6.74
C ASN A 28 9.61 -8.32 -6.04
N LEU A 29 9.60 -7.03 -6.38
CA LEU A 29 10.50 -6.06 -5.76
C LEU A 29 10.26 -5.93 -4.24
N TYR A 30 9.00 -5.96 -3.78
CA TYR A 30 8.70 -5.97 -2.35
C TYR A 30 9.38 -7.16 -1.65
N ASN A 31 9.24 -8.35 -2.23
CA ASN A 31 9.85 -9.56 -1.67
C ASN A 31 11.39 -9.50 -1.71
N ALA A 32 11.98 -9.02 -2.81
CA ALA A 32 13.42 -8.87 -2.96
C ALA A 32 14.01 -7.87 -1.95
N ALA A 33 13.31 -6.76 -1.71
CA ALA A 33 13.71 -5.77 -0.72
C ALA A 33 13.55 -6.28 0.72
N LEU A 34 12.41 -6.92 1.03
CA LEU A 34 12.16 -7.52 2.35
C LEU A 34 13.16 -8.65 2.66
N PHE A 35 13.58 -9.42 1.65
CA PHE A 35 14.62 -10.44 1.80
C PHE A 35 15.92 -9.80 2.31
N ARG A 36 16.40 -8.73 1.68
CA ARG A 36 17.62 -8.03 2.07
C ARG A 36 17.56 -7.47 3.48
N GLU A 37 16.46 -6.84 3.81
CA GLU A 37 16.23 -6.34 5.16
C GLU A 37 16.27 -7.45 6.21
N ARG A 38 15.62 -8.59 5.94
CA ARG A 38 15.62 -9.73 6.86
C ARG A 38 17.01 -10.35 7.01
N GLN A 39 17.77 -10.53 5.92
CA GLN A 39 19.12 -11.07 5.98
C GLN A 39 20.03 -10.14 6.79
N MET A 40 19.95 -8.83 6.60
CA MET A 40 20.72 -7.87 7.37
C MET A 40 20.32 -7.84 8.86
N MET A 41 19.02 -7.97 9.18
CA MET A 41 18.55 -8.05 10.56
C MET A 41 19.05 -9.30 11.30
N THR A 42 19.16 -10.42 10.61
CA THR A 42 19.63 -11.68 11.20
C THR A 42 21.15 -11.70 11.29
N SER A 43 21.86 -11.26 10.26
CA SER A 43 23.33 -11.22 10.21
C SER A 43 23.93 -10.30 11.30
N SER A 44 23.25 -9.17 11.60
CA SER A 44 23.70 -8.22 12.62
C SER A 44 23.84 -8.80 14.05
N LYS A 45 23.30 -9.98 14.29
CA LYS A 45 23.29 -10.68 15.59
C LYS A 45 24.21 -11.88 15.64
N LYS A 46 24.91 -12.19 14.54
CA LYS A 46 25.72 -13.39 14.36
C LYS A 46 27.19 -13.07 14.22
N THR A 47 28.02 -14.04 14.59
CA THR A 47 29.45 -14.03 14.25
C THR A 47 29.63 -14.49 12.79
N ILE A 48 30.79 -14.17 12.20
CA ILE A 48 31.06 -14.46 10.78
C ILE A 48 30.92 -15.95 10.43
N HIS A 49 31.22 -16.84 11.38
CA HIS A 49 31.14 -18.30 11.20
C HIS A 49 29.69 -18.85 11.28
N GLU A 50 28.75 -18.06 11.75
CA GLU A 50 27.35 -18.42 11.88
C GLU A 50 26.48 -17.88 10.73
N LEU A 51 27.09 -17.11 9.82
CA LEU A 51 26.39 -16.51 8.69
C LEU A 51 26.05 -17.57 7.64
N THR A 52 24.85 -17.48 7.11
CA THR A 52 24.39 -18.28 5.97
C THR A 52 24.88 -17.67 4.64
N ASP A 53 24.88 -18.47 3.57
CA ASP A 53 25.25 -17.98 2.24
C ASP A 53 24.41 -16.77 1.81
N ASN A 54 23.11 -16.78 2.06
CA ASN A 54 22.22 -15.65 1.77
C ASN A 54 22.58 -14.38 2.56
N GLU A 55 22.95 -14.51 3.83
CA GLU A 55 23.39 -13.39 4.65
C GLU A 55 24.72 -12.82 4.16
N LEU A 56 25.66 -13.70 3.78
CA LEU A 56 26.95 -13.30 3.19
C LEU A 56 26.75 -12.59 1.84
N GLU A 57 25.86 -13.09 0.98
CA GLU A 57 25.52 -12.48 -0.30
C GLU A 57 24.99 -11.05 -0.08
N VAL A 58 24.00 -10.87 0.79
CA VAL A 58 23.41 -9.55 1.06
C VAL A 58 24.41 -8.60 1.73
N MET A 59 25.26 -9.09 2.63
CA MET A 59 26.35 -8.29 3.19
C MET A 59 27.33 -7.83 2.12
N SER A 60 27.67 -8.69 1.17
CA SER A 60 28.52 -8.33 0.02
C SER A 60 27.86 -7.28 -0.87
N GLU A 61 26.54 -7.39 -1.14
CA GLU A 61 25.77 -6.35 -1.85
C GLU A 61 25.83 -4.99 -1.11
N VAL A 62 25.71 -5.01 0.21
CA VAL A 62 25.79 -3.79 1.04
C VAL A 62 27.18 -3.16 0.97
N GLU A 63 28.25 -3.94 1.11
CA GLU A 63 29.62 -3.43 1.00
C GLU A 63 29.94 -2.91 -0.42
N ASN A 64 29.49 -3.62 -1.46
CA ASN A 64 29.60 -3.13 -2.83
C ASN A 64 28.89 -1.78 -3.02
N ALA A 65 27.67 -1.66 -2.53
CA ALA A 65 26.93 -0.41 -2.64
C ALA A 65 27.61 0.77 -1.93
N LYS A 66 28.22 0.53 -0.76
CA LYS A 66 28.96 1.56 0.00
C LYS A 66 30.10 2.19 -0.81
N GLN A 67 30.76 1.43 -1.67
CA GLN A 67 31.86 1.92 -2.53
C GLN A 67 31.38 3.01 -3.52
N TRP A 68 30.12 2.93 -3.93
CA TRP A 68 29.52 3.86 -4.91
C TRP A 68 28.75 5.02 -4.27
N MET A 69 28.56 4.99 -2.95
CA MET A 69 27.88 6.06 -2.24
C MET A 69 28.78 7.29 -2.07
N THR A 70 28.30 8.48 -2.39
CA THR A 70 29.00 9.74 -2.12
C THR A 70 29.29 9.92 -0.61
N ARG A 71 28.39 9.41 0.23
CA ARG A 71 28.52 9.38 1.69
C ARG A 71 28.14 7.96 2.15
N PRO A 72 29.13 7.08 2.39
CA PRO A 72 28.88 5.74 2.89
C PRO A 72 28.04 5.76 4.17
N ARG A 73 27.08 4.87 4.26
CA ARG A 73 26.22 4.71 5.44
C ARG A 73 26.61 3.45 6.18
N GLU A 74 26.64 3.52 7.49
CA GLU A 74 26.81 2.34 8.31
C GLU A 74 25.48 1.61 8.52
N VAL A 75 25.56 0.27 8.57
CA VAL A 75 24.40 -0.54 8.93
C VAL A 75 24.13 -0.35 10.42
N PRO A 76 22.92 0.03 10.81
CA PRO A 76 22.60 0.17 12.24
C PRO A 76 22.76 -1.16 12.99
N PRO A 77 23.01 -1.15 14.31
CA PRO A 77 23.10 -2.38 15.11
C PRO A 77 21.85 -3.28 15.03
N SER A 78 20.70 -2.71 14.65
CA SER A 78 19.47 -3.46 14.42
C SER A 78 19.47 -4.26 13.11
N GLY A 79 20.40 -3.99 12.20
CA GLY A 79 20.44 -4.53 10.85
C GLY A 79 19.39 -3.93 9.90
N VAL A 80 18.53 -3.02 10.35
CA VAL A 80 17.46 -2.44 9.53
C VAL A 80 17.99 -1.23 8.76
N MET A 81 17.97 -1.30 7.46
CA MET A 81 18.42 -0.22 6.58
C MET A 81 17.38 0.90 6.52
N SER A 82 17.82 2.14 6.35
CA SER A 82 16.92 3.24 5.99
C SER A 82 16.49 3.09 4.53
N TYR A 83 15.35 3.69 4.15
CA TYR A 83 14.91 3.71 2.76
C TYR A 83 16.02 4.13 1.77
N THR A 84 16.74 5.20 2.10
CA THR A 84 17.81 5.68 1.21
C THR A 84 18.96 4.68 1.09
N PHE A 85 19.29 3.98 2.17
CA PHE A 85 20.33 2.95 2.13
C PHE A 85 19.86 1.71 1.32
N LEU A 86 18.67 1.20 1.60
CA LEU A 86 18.09 0.09 0.83
C LEU A 86 17.99 0.43 -0.66
N ASN A 87 17.58 1.65 -1.00
CA ASN A 87 17.52 2.13 -2.39
C ASN A 87 18.91 2.12 -3.05
N ASP A 88 19.95 2.57 -2.35
CA ASP A 88 21.31 2.56 -2.86
C ASP A 88 21.82 1.12 -3.05
N VAL A 89 21.52 0.21 -2.11
CA VAL A 89 21.87 -1.23 -2.24
C VAL A 89 21.21 -1.84 -3.48
N MET A 90 19.90 -1.64 -3.67
CA MET A 90 19.17 -2.18 -4.82
C MET A 90 19.68 -1.58 -6.14
N ARG A 91 19.98 -0.29 -6.14
CA ARG A 91 20.43 0.46 -7.30
C ARG A 91 21.83 0.09 -7.74
N PHE A 92 22.81 0.10 -6.83
CA PHE A 92 24.22 -0.09 -7.18
C PHE A 92 24.57 -1.55 -7.45
N ASN A 93 23.75 -2.49 -6.98
CA ASN A 93 23.87 -3.90 -7.36
C ASN A 93 23.02 -4.27 -8.58
N CYS A 94 22.47 -3.29 -9.29
CA CYS A 94 21.66 -3.50 -10.50
C CYS A 94 20.58 -4.58 -10.32
N ASN A 95 19.86 -4.53 -9.19
CA ASN A 95 18.87 -5.55 -8.87
C ASN A 95 17.82 -5.68 -9.98
N PRO A 96 17.54 -6.89 -10.50
CA PRO A 96 16.67 -7.08 -11.66
C PRO A 96 15.20 -6.69 -11.38
N ASP A 97 14.71 -6.87 -10.15
CA ASP A 97 13.34 -6.47 -9.80
C ASP A 97 13.23 -4.94 -9.66
N TYR A 98 14.31 -4.27 -9.22
CA TYR A 98 14.35 -2.80 -9.15
C TYR A 98 14.40 -2.15 -10.55
N TYR A 99 15.09 -2.79 -11.49
CA TYR A 99 15.23 -2.36 -12.88
C TYR A 99 14.37 -3.19 -13.85
N ALA A 100 13.28 -3.79 -13.40
CA ALA A 100 12.40 -4.57 -14.26
C ALA A 100 11.97 -3.74 -15.48
N GLU A 101 12.06 -4.35 -16.66
CA GLU A 101 11.77 -3.67 -17.93
C GLU A 101 10.35 -3.09 -17.92
N GLY A 102 10.21 -1.82 -18.27
CA GLY A 102 8.90 -1.14 -18.28
C GLY A 102 8.36 -0.75 -16.89
N PHE A 103 8.96 -1.20 -15.79
CA PHE A 103 8.54 -0.79 -14.46
C PHE A 103 9.05 0.63 -14.14
N PRO A 104 8.17 1.59 -13.74
CA PRO A 104 8.58 2.95 -13.50
C PRO A 104 9.45 3.08 -12.25
N ILE A 105 10.53 3.85 -12.34
CA ILE A 105 11.52 3.94 -11.27
C ILE A 105 10.96 4.54 -9.97
N HIS A 106 10.06 5.53 -10.07
CA HIS A 106 9.42 6.09 -8.89
C HIS A 106 8.46 5.09 -8.21
N CYS A 107 7.81 4.22 -9.00
CA CYS A 107 7.05 3.10 -8.45
C CYS A 107 7.96 2.15 -7.67
N ALA A 108 9.12 1.77 -8.24
CA ALA A 108 10.11 0.94 -7.56
C ALA A 108 10.57 1.59 -6.24
N GLN A 109 10.92 2.87 -6.26
CA GLN A 109 11.30 3.62 -5.06
C GLN A 109 10.19 3.66 -3.99
N ASN A 110 8.92 3.79 -4.40
CA ASN A 110 7.79 3.76 -3.47
C ASN A 110 7.58 2.38 -2.84
N ILE A 111 7.85 1.29 -3.56
CA ILE A 111 7.84 -0.07 -2.99
C ILE A 111 8.93 -0.22 -1.91
N LEU A 112 10.14 0.29 -2.13
CA LEU A 112 11.19 0.27 -1.11
C LEU A 112 10.82 1.10 0.13
N LYS A 113 10.18 2.27 -0.06
CA LYS A 113 9.63 3.06 1.05
C LYS A 113 8.60 2.27 1.84
N GLN A 114 7.71 1.54 1.15
CA GLN A 114 6.71 0.71 1.79
C GLN A 114 7.35 -0.37 2.66
N VAL A 115 8.35 -1.11 2.16
CA VAL A 115 9.06 -2.13 2.95
C VAL A 115 9.65 -1.53 4.23
N THR A 116 10.32 -0.39 4.13
CA THR A 116 10.91 0.26 5.31
C THR A 116 9.85 0.80 6.27
N GLN A 117 8.71 1.27 5.77
CA GLN A 117 7.57 1.70 6.59
C GLN A 117 6.91 0.52 7.32
N ASP A 118 6.73 -0.62 6.66
CA ASP A 118 6.16 -1.83 7.23
C ASP A 118 7.04 -2.35 8.38
N LEU A 119 8.36 -2.39 8.18
CA LEU A 119 9.31 -2.76 9.24
C LEU A 119 9.30 -1.78 10.40
N ASN A 120 9.31 -0.47 10.14
CA ASN A 120 9.24 0.54 11.18
C ASN A 120 7.93 0.45 11.98
N SER A 121 6.82 0.17 11.32
CA SER A 121 5.51 -0.04 11.95
C SER A 121 5.53 -1.27 12.84
N PHE A 122 6.13 -2.37 12.39
CA PHE A 122 6.33 -3.57 13.17
C PHE A 122 7.14 -3.27 14.45
N PHE A 123 8.28 -2.59 14.36
CA PHE A 123 9.10 -2.29 15.54
C PHE A 123 8.40 -1.35 16.53
N LYS A 124 7.64 -0.37 16.03
CA LYS A 124 6.80 0.49 16.89
C LYS A 124 5.72 -0.34 17.60
N ALA A 125 5.08 -1.26 16.87
CA ALA A 125 4.08 -2.16 17.45
C ALA A 125 4.68 -3.09 18.53
N VAL A 126 5.87 -3.66 18.29
CA VAL A 126 6.58 -4.49 19.28
C VAL A 126 6.91 -3.70 20.54
N LYS A 127 7.42 -2.45 20.40
CA LYS A 127 7.69 -1.58 21.55
C LYS A 127 6.42 -1.33 22.37
N LYS A 128 5.31 -1.04 21.70
CA LYS A 128 4.00 -0.83 22.35
C LYS A 128 3.47 -2.12 23.00
N TRP A 129 3.61 -3.25 22.32
CA TRP A 129 3.25 -4.56 22.85
C TRP A 129 3.97 -4.88 24.18
N ASN A 130 5.26 -4.57 24.28
CA ASN A 130 6.04 -4.82 25.49
C ASN A 130 5.56 -4.02 26.71
N VAL A 131 4.85 -2.90 26.47
CA VAL A 131 4.31 -2.02 27.54
C VAL A 131 2.84 -2.29 27.79
N ALA A 132 2.04 -2.51 26.73
CA ALA A 132 0.59 -2.63 26.80
C ALA A 132 0.07 -3.78 25.89
N PRO A 133 0.37 -5.05 26.21
CA PRO A 133 -0.03 -6.18 25.36
C PRO A 133 -1.55 -6.35 25.27
N TRP A 134 -2.30 -5.85 26.23
CA TRP A 134 -3.78 -5.91 26.26
C TRP A 134 -4.47 -5.01 25.24
N GLU A 135 -3.76 -4.06 24.62
CA GLU A 135 -4.27 -3.20 23.56
C GLU A 135 -4.25 -3.90 22.18
N PHE A 136 -3.71 -5.11 22.09
CA PHE A 136 -3.53 -5.85 20.85
C PHE A 136 -4.33 -7.16 20.87
N ASN A 137 -4.82 -7.57 19.70
CA ASN A 137 -5.46 -8.89 19.53
C ASN A 137 -4.46 -10.05 19.49
N GLY A 138 -3.15 -9.77 19.48
CA GLY A 138 -2.07 -10.75 19.47
C GLY A 138 -0.72 -10.10 19.28
N LYS A 139 0.35 -10.89 19.49
CA LYS A 139 1.73 -10.40 19.33
C LYS A 139 1.98 -9.91 17.90
N PRO A 140 2.57 -8.72 17.71
CA PRO A 140 2.93 -8.21 16.39
C PRO A 140 3.83 -9.19 15.63
N LYS A 141 3.53 -9.41 14.36
CA LYS A 141 4.31 -10.28 13.47
C LYS A 141 5.15 -9.46 12.51
N LEU A 142 6.33 -9.97 12.21
CA LEU A 142 7.20 -9.38 11.19
C LEU A 142 6.48 -9.40 9.83
N PRO A 143 6.60 -8.35 8.99
CA PRO A 143 6.03 -8.36 7.64
C PRO A 143 6.37 -9.65 6.88
N GLU A 144 5.37 -10.32 6.32
CA GLU A 144 5.53 -11.58 5.60
C GLU A 144 5.85 -11.31 4.13
N TYR A 145 6.52 -12.29 3.48
CA TYR A 145 6.66 -12.27 2.03
C TYR A 145 5.29 -12.39 1.37
N LYS A 146 5.11 -11.62 0.32
CA LYS A 146 3.92 -11.71 -0.52
C LYS A 146 3.98 -12.99 -1.37
N HIS A 147 2.81 -13.49 -1.78
CA HIS A 147 2.74 -14.68 -2.63
C HIS A 147 3.56 -14.50 -3.91
N LYS A 148 4.37 -15.48 -4.28
CA LYS A 148 5.36 -15.40 -5.38
C LYS A 148 4.74 -15.00 -6.74
N GLN A 149 3.52 -15.41 -7.01
CA GLN A 149 2.76 -15.07 -8.24
C GLN A 149 1.66 -14.03 -7.96
N GLY A 150 1.76 -13.33 -6.83
CA GLY A 150 0.77 -12.34 -6.44
C GLY A 150 0.96 -11.00 -7.12
N THR A 151 -0.03 -10.15 -6.95
CA THR A 151 0.01 -8.75 -7.34
C THR A 151 -0.08 -7.86 -6.11
N THR A 152 0.53 -6.69 -6.16
CA THR A 152 0.44 -5.73 -5.06
C THR A 152 0.12 -4.33 -5.58
N THR A 153 -0.49 -3.52 -4.73
CA THR A 153 -0.68 -2.09 -5.00
C THR A 153 0.66 -1.41 -5.20
N PHE A 154 0.75 -0.55 -6.19
CA PHE A 154 1.88 0.33 -6.40
C PHE A 154 1.43 1.77 -6.64
N VAL A 155 2.33 2.70 -6.37
CA VAL A 155 2.04 4.14 -6.40
C VAL A 155 3.00 4.83 -7.34
N SER A 156 2.45 5.60 -8.27
CA SER A 156 3.21 6.49 -9.14
C SER A 156 3.05 7.94 -8.69
N SER A 157 4.15 8.70 -8.71
CA SER A 157 4.14 10.09 -8.27
C SER A 157 3.66 11.04 -9.38
N ASN A 158 3.31 12.27 -8.99
CA ASN A 158 2.99 13.36 -9.93
C ASN A 158 4.18 13.79 -10.80
N GLN A 159 5.39 13.31 -10.53
CA GLN A 159 6.55 13.56 -11.40
C GLN A 159 6.50 12.71 -12.68
N GLU A 160 5.90 11.52 -12.62
CA GLU A 160 5.74 10.60 -13.73
C GLU A 160 4.35 10.63 -14.35
N CYS A 161 3.31 10.96 -13.56
CA CYS A 161 1.93 11.07 -14.02
C CYS A 161 1.57 12.54 -14.28
N ARG A 162 0.84 12.80 -15.35
CA ARG A 162 0.41 14.17 -15.70
C ARG A 162 -1.07 14.21 -16.06
N ILE A 163 -1.72 15.29 -15.63
CA ILE A 163 -3.10 15.58 -16.02
C ILE A 163 -3.10 16.43 -17.29
N HIS A 164 -3.93 16.04 -18.22
CA HIS A 164 -4.16 16.74 -19.47
C HIS A 164 -5.64 17.01 -19.67
N GLN A 165 -5.95 18.06 -20.44
CA GLN A 165 -7.31 18.37 -20.84
C GLN A 165 -7.44 18.28 -22.37
N THR A 166 -8.50 17.60 -22.82
CA THR A 166 -8.85 17.51 -24.24
C THR A 166 -9.46 18.82 -24.73
N LYS A 167 -9.48 19.06 -26.05
CA LYS A 167 -10.18 20.21 -26.67
C LYS A 167 -11.68 20.28 -26.31
N ARG A 168 -12.30 19.14 -25.92
CA ARG A 168 -13.70 19.05 -25.51
C ARG A 168 -13.91 19.24 -24.00
N GLY A 169 -12.85 19.65 -23.25
CA GLY A 169 -12.93 19.91 -21.82
C GLY A 169 -12.83 18.68 -20.90
N ASN A 170 -12.66 17.47 -21.43
CA ASN A 170 -12.49 16.28 -20.60
C ASN A 170 -11.04 16.15 -20.12
N TYR A 171 -10.85 15.66 -18.90
CA TYR A 171 -9.54 15.42 -18.30
C TYR A 171 -9.13 13.95 -18.42
N TYR A 172 -7.83 13.73 -18.57
CA TYR A 172 -7.22 12.41 -18.50
C TYR A 172 -5.84 12.47 -17.84
N CYS A 173 -5.45 11.35 -17.22
CA CYS A 173 -4.12 11.17 -16.66
C CYS A 173 -3.28 10.30 -17.58
N SER A 174 -2.07 10.77 -17.94
CA SER A 174 -1.06 9.94 -18.59
C SER A 174 -0.25 9.21 -17.53
N LEU A 175 0.00 7.91 -17.76
CA LEU A 175 0.78 7.05 -16.89
C LEU A 175 2.20 6.85 -17.45
N PRO A 176 3.20 6.54 -16.60
CA PRO A 176 4.57 6.31 -17.05
C PRO A 176 4.71 4.99 -17.84
N LYS A 177 5.66 4.98 -18.78
CA LYS A 177 6.02 3.79 -19.57
C LYS A 177 4.87 3.11 -20.33
N THR A 178 3.80 3.84 -20.61
CA THR A 178 2.67 3.38 -21.43
C THR A 178 2.11 4.52 -22.29
N LYS A 179 1.41 4.16 -23.36
CA LYS A 179 0.61 5.11 -24.16
C LYS A 179 -0.85 5.18 -23.69
N GLU A 180 -1.23 4.28 -22.79
CA GLU A 180 -2.57 4.23 -22.24
C GLU A 180 -2.85 5.41 -21.34
N ILE A 181 -4.11 5.86 -21.35
CA ILE A 181 -4.57 7.01 -20.56
C ILE A 181 -5.74 6.62 -19.65
N VAL A 182 -5.84 7.32 -18.54
CA VAL A 182 -6.94 7.17 -17.57
C VAL A 182 -7.88 8.34 -17.72
N HIS A 183 -9.11 8.10 -18.16
CA HIS A 183 -10.14 9.13 -18.31
C HIS A 183 -10.71 9.54 -16.95
N LEU A 184 -10.69 10.83 -16.61
CA LEU A 184 -11.11 11.37 -15.33
C LEU A 184 -12.47 12.12 -15.38
N GLY A 185 -13.01 12.32 -16.58
CA GLY A 185 -14.28 13.04 -16.75
C GLY A 185 -14.11 14.53 -17.03
N LYS A 186 -15.14 15.34 -16.68
CA LYS A 186 -15.21 16.77 -17.03
C LYS A 186 -14.55 17.71 -16.02
N SER A 187 -14.19 17.22 -14.85
CA SER A 187 -13.54 18.01 -13.82
C SER A 187 -12.56 17.19 -13.00
N VAL A 188 -11.54 17.83 -12.48
CA VAL A 188 -10.61 17.28 -11.49
C VAL A 188 -10.57 18.21 -10.29
N PRO A 189 -10.45 17.69 -9.06
CA PRO A 189 -10.64 18.50 -7.85
C PRO A 189 -9.42 19.34 -7.45
N GLY A 190 -8.35 19.36 -8.24
CA GLY A 190 -7.18 20.15 -7.90
C GLY A 190 -5.89 19.64 -8.53
N LYS A 191 -4.78 19.77 -7.83
CA LYS A 191 -3.44 19.35 -8.27
C LYS A 191 -3.21 17.87 -7.97
N LEU A 192 -2.77 17.09 -8.98
CA LEU A 192 -2.41 15.69 -8.80
C LEU A 192 -1.23 15.56 -7.83
N ILE A 193 -1.36 14.69 -6.85
CA ILE A 193 -0.30 14.33 -5.90
C ILE A 193 0.30 12.98 -6.26
N GLU A 194 -0.53 11.95 -6.38
CA GLU A 194 -0.10 10.59 -6.68
C GLU A 194 -1.22 9.77 -7.30
N VAL A 195 -0.86 8.64 -7.91
CA VAL A 195 -1.78 7.70 -8.53
C VAL A 195 -1.53 6.33 -7.93
N HIS A 196 -2.55 5.76 -7.28
CA HIS A 196 -2.52 4.41 -6.72
C HIS A 196 -3.14 3.44 -7.70
N ILE A 197 -2.46 2.34 -7.96
CA ILE A 197 -2.96 1.26 -8.80
C ILE A 197 -3.09 0.01 -7.93
N SER A 198 -4.33 -0.42 -7.68
CA SER A 198 -4.64 -1.48 -6.74
C SER A 198 -5.37 -2.64 -7.42
N PRO A 199 -4.89 -3.88 -7.27
CA PRO A 199 -5.61 -5.07 -7.73
C PRO A 199 -6.87 -5.31 -6.88
N MET A 200 -8.01 -5.58 -7.50
CA MET A 200 -9.30 -5.83 -6.86
C MET A 200 -10.09 -6.90 -7.62
N HIS A 201 -10.23 -8.08 -7.07
CA HIS A 201 -11.16 -9.14 -7.57
C HIS A 201 -11.30 -9.24 -9.10
N GLY A 202 -10.18 -9.34 -9.83
CA GLY A 202 -10.16 -9.49 -11.28
C GLY A 202 -10.23 -8.19 -12.09
N ILE A 203 -10.18 -7.03 -11.43
CA ILE A 203 -10.03 -5.71 -12.04
C ILE A 203 -8.88 -4.95 -11.37
N TYR A 204 -8.48 -3.82 -11.95
CA TYR A 204 -7.63 -2.84 -11.28
C TYR A 204 -8.43 -1.56 -10.97
N GLN A 205 -8.22 -1.01 -9.78
CA GLN A 205 -8.69 0.32 -9.45
C GLN A 205 -7.51 1.29 -9.55
N ILE A 206 -7.65 2.32 -10.36
CA ILE A 206 -6.72 3.45 -10.43
C ILE A 206 -7.36 4.61 -9.67
N SER A 207 -6.69 5.05 -8.61
CA SER A 207 -7.11 6.15 -7.76
C SER A 207 -6.16 7.32 -7.93
N CYS A 208 -6.58 8.37 -8.63
CA CYS A 208 -5.83 9.61 -8.75
C CYS A 208 -6.13 10.50 -7.55
N VAL A 209 -5.12 10.78 -6.73
CA VAL A 209 -5.22 11.61 -5.51
C VAL A 209 -4.85 13.04 -5.85
N PHE A 210 -5.73 13.96 -5.48
CA PHE A 210 -5.60 15.39 -5.74
C PHE A 210 -5.59 16.17 -4.43
N ASP A 211 -4.86 17.28 -4.41
CA ASP A 211 -5.00 18.31 -3.39
C ASP A 211 -5.72 19.52 -4.01
N ASP A 212 -6.84 19.90 -3.43
CA ASP A 212 -7.62 21.03 -3.90
C ASP A 212 -7.08 22.39 -3.42
N GLU A 213 -5.99 22.37 -2.61
CA GLU A 213 -5.35 23.56 -2.03
C GLU A 213 -6.35 24.46 -1.23
N VAL A 214 -7.58 23.98 -1.03
CA VAL A 214 -8.54 24.69 -0.20
C VAL A 214 -8.14 24.47 1.26
N GLU A 215 -7.78 25.55 1.93
CA GLU A 215 -7.67 25.54 3.38
C GLU A 215 -8.99 25.00 3.95
N THR A 216 -8.90 24.01 4.84
CA THR A 216 -10.09 23.48 5.53
C THR A 216 -10.81 24.66 6.16
N VAL A 217 -11.88 25.08 5.52
CA VAL A 217 -12.74 26.10 6.11
C VAL A 217 -13.16 25.53 7.45
N GLN A 218 -12.69 26.17 8.53
CA GLN A 218 -13.15 25.83 9.88
C GLN A 218 -14.67 25.88 9.82
N PRO A 219 -15.39 24.80 10.14
CA PRO A 219 -16.83 24.81 10.05
C PRO A 219 -17.33 26.03 10.81
N SER A 220 -18.16 26.85 10.17
CA SER A 220 -18.69 28.05 10.79
C SER A 220 -19.31 27.67 12.13
N LYS A 221 -19.05 28.43 13.19
CA LYS A 221 -19.54 28.14 14.56
C LYS A 221 -21.07 28.06 14.68
N LYS A 222 -21.81 28.36 13.63
CA LYS A 222 -23.26 28.14 13.51
C LYS A 222 -23.50 26.78 12.88
N HIS A 223 -23.34 25.74 13.69
CA HIS A 223 -23.77 24.41 13.30
C HIS A 223 -25.28 24.31 13.49
N GLU A 224 -25.94 24.28 12.37
CA GLU A 224 -27.28 23.77 12.26
C GLU A 224 -27.32 22.32 12.79
N ARG A 225 -28.30 21.59 12.52
CA ARG A 225 -28.47 20.21 13.00
C ARG A 225 -27.45 19.27 12.34
N MET A 226 -26.71 18.51 13.14
CA MET A 226 -25.75 17.52 12.66
C MET A 226 -26.08 16.12 13.18
N VAL A 227 -25.87 15.13 12.34
CA VAL A 227 -26.02 13.71 12.67
C VAL A 227 -24.73 12.99 12.26
N GLY A 228 -24.11 12.28 13.21
CA GLY A 228 -23.01 11.37 12.94
C GLY A 228 -23.52 9.94 12.88
N VAL A 229 -23.14 9.19 11.86
CA VAL A 229 -23.51 7.79 11.68
C VAL A 229 -22.26 6.95 11.53
N ASP A 230 -22.09 5.96 12.41
CA ASP A 230 -21.00 4.99 12.38
C ASP A 230 -21.55 3.60 12.01
N PRO A 231 -21.27 3.07 10.82
CA PRO A 231 -21.68 1.73 10.42
C PRO A 231 -20.71 0.68 10.98
N GLY A 232 -21.27 -0.39 11.56
CA GLY A 232 -20.49 -1.49 12.13
C GLY A 232 -21.12 -2.86 11.89
N VAL A 233 -20.44 -3.94 12.29
CA VAL A 233 -20.89 -5.31 12.05
C VAL A 233 -21.82 -5.81 13.17
N ASN A 234 -21.50 -5.55 14.42
CA ASN A 234 -22.31 -5.97 15.57
C ASN A 234 -23.36 -4.95 15.96
N THR A 235 -23.01 -3.67 15.85
CA THR A 235 -23.92 -2.54 15.85
C THR A 235 -23.98 -2.06 14.42
N LEU A 236 -25.09 -2.35 13.72
CA LEU A 236 -25.22 -2.04 12.30
C LEU A 236 -25.04 -0.53 12.02
N LEU A 237 -25.64 0.28 12.86
CA LEU A 237 -25.48 1.73 12.84
C LEU A 237 -25.48 2.26 14.28
N ALA A 238 -24.51 3.10 14.62
CA ALA A 238 -24.57 3.97 15.78
C ALA A 238 -24.83 5.39 15.27
N VAL A 239 -25.89 6.03 15.76
CA VAL A 239 -26.31 7.36 15.33
C VAL A 239 -26.29 8.31 16.52
N VAL A 240 -25.51 9.38 16.39
CA VAL A 240 -25.42 10.46 17.37
C VAL A 240 -25.82 11.78 16.73
N ASN A 241 -26.34 12.70 17.51
CA ASN A 241 -26.78 14.00 17.01
C ASN A 241 -26.54 15.13 18.01
N ASN A 242 -26.53 16.36 17.53
CA ASN A 242 -26.43 17.57 18.34
C ASN A 242 -27.80 18.30 18.55
N CYS A 243 -28.89 17.60 18.23
CA CYS A 243 -30.26 18.21 18.25
C CYS A 243 -31.02 17.88 19.54
N GLY A 244 -30.36 17.23 20.52
CA GLY A 244 -31.03 16.78 21.75
C GLY A 244 -31.91 15.54 21.59
N MET A 245 -31.89 14.88 20.43
CA MET A 245 -32.60 13.63 20.20
C MET A 245 -31.82 12.46 20.85
N PRO A 246 -32.49 11.39 21.30
CA PRO A 246 -31.80 10.20 21.81
C PRO A 246 -30.85 9.62 20.76
N ASN A 247 -29.70 9.16 21.21
CA ASN A 247 -28.78 8.40 20.36
C ASN A 247 -29.39 7.04 20.02
N LEU A 248 -29.20 6.57 18.78
CA LEU A 248 -29.78 5.32 18.30
C LEU A 248 -28.68 4.30 18.05
N LEU A 249 -28.95 3.07 18.48
CA LEU A 249 -28.09 1.92 18.18
C LEU A 249 -28.93 0.85 17.47
N PHE A 250 -28.53 0.52 16.26
CA PHE A 250 -29.17 -0.54 15.48
C PHE A 250 -28.38 -1.85 15.64
N ASN A 251 -29.04 -2.86 16.20
CA ASN A 251 -28.40 -4.15 16.43
C ASN A 251 -28.17 -4.91 15.11
N GLY A 252 -26.92 -5.17 14.75
CA GLY A 252 -26.54 -5.92 13.54
C GLY A 252 -26.44 -7.44 13.75
N ARG A 253 -26.55 -7.95 15.00
CA ARG A 253 -26.40 -9.37 15.30
C ARG A 253 -27.41 -10.28 14.59
N PRO A 254 -28.71 -9.93 14.44
CA PRO A 254 -29.64 -10.72 13.66
C PRO A 254 -29.24 -10.89 12.21
N LEU A 255 -28.80 -9.80 11.55
CA LEU A 255 -28.32 -9.84 10.17
C LEU A 255 -27.06 -10.69 10.03
N LYS A 256 -26.13 -10.57 10.98
CA LYS A 256 -24.93 -11.39 11.04
C LYS A 256 -25.25 -12.88 11.17
N SER A 257 -26.21 -13.23 12.01
CA SER A 257 -26.66 -14.62 12.20
C SER A 257 -27.29 -15.19 10.93
N ILE A 258 -28.12 -14.43 10.23
CA ILE A 258 -28.72 -14.83 8.96
C ILE A 258 -27.64 -15.06 7.90
N ASN A 259 -26.70 -14.15 7.76
CA ASN A 259 -25.58 -14.30 6.81
C ASN A 259 -24.72 -15.54 7.14
N GLN A 260 -24.48 -15.80 8.42
CA GLN A 260 -23.72 -16.96 8.86
C GLN A 260 -24.47 -18.27 8.53
N LEU A 261 -25.79 -18.31 8.76
CA LEU A 261 -26.62 -19.46 8.38
C LEU A 261 -26.61 -19.68 6.86
N TYR A 262 -26.80 -18.63 6.09
CA TYR A 262 -26.75 -18.68 4.63
C TYR A 262 -25.40 -19.25 4.13
N ASN A 263 -24.29 -18.71 4.61
CA ASN A 263 -22.96 -19.20 4.21
C ASN A 263 -22.73 -20.67 4.58
N LYS A 264 -23.28 -21.12 5.72
CA LYS A 264 -23.22 -22.52 6.15
C LYS A 264 -24.01 -23.44 5.22
N GLN A 265 -25.21 -23.00 4.79
CA GLN A 265 -26.03 -23.74 3.84
C GLN A 265 -25.36 -23.84 2.47
N ILE A 266 -24.79 -22.74 1.96
CA ILE A 266 -24.04 -22.75 0.69
C ILE A 266 -22.83 -23.68 0.78
N ALA A 267 -22.07 -23.64 1.87
CA ALA A 267 -20.91 -24.53 2.06
C ALA A 267 -21.32 -26.03 2.06
N ASN A 268 -22.44 -26.37 2.66
CA ASN A 268 -22.98 -27.74 2.65
C ASN A 268 -23.36 -28.16 1.22
N ILE A 269 -24.11 -27.32 0.50
CA ILE A 269 -24.50 -27.59 -0.91
C ILE A 269 -23.27 -27.79 -1.81
N VAL A 270 -22.27 -26.95 -1.65
CA VAL A 270 -21.02 -27.08 -2.42
C VAL A 270 -20.30 -28.39 -2.08
N SER A 271 -20.23 -28.77 -0.79
CA SER A 271 -19.59 -30.03 -0.36
C SER A 271 -20.31 -31.28 -0.80
N GLU A 272 -21.65 -31.23 -1.03
CA GLU A 272 -22.44 -32.35 -1.53
C GLU A 272 -22.34 -32.54 -3.06
N ASN A 273 -21.90 -31.48 -3.79
CA ASN A 273 -21.77 -31.51 -5.24
C ASN A 273 -20.30 -31.60 -5.72
N THR A 274 -19.34 -31.76 -4.80
CA THR A 274 -17.93 -32.01 -5.09
C THR A 274 -17.54 -33.42 -4.73
#